data_52d35620bf8b39eb0811dcfd6d056de8
#
_entry.id   52d35620bf8b39eb0811dcfd6d056de8
#
_cell.length_a   1.000
_cell.length_b   1.000
_cell.length_c   1.000
_cell.angle_alpha   90.00
_cell.angle_beta   90.00
_cell.angle_gamma   90.00
#
_symmetry.space_group_name_H-M   'P 1'
#
loop_
_entity.id
_entity.type
_entity.pdbx_description
1 polymer ?
#
loop_
_entity_poly.entity_id
_entity_poly.type
_entity_poly.pdbx_seq_one_letter_code
_entity_poly.pdbx_strand_id
1 'polypeptide(L)'
;PQNVHQAWQLYRNGADLGVEQMDPALCHPFVPIRMIGVFDTVMALGIRLPLLWMLTEPRFRFHDEHLGRHVEHGVQALALDETRAAFQPLVWDSESHPGQIEQMWFRGCHPDIGGQLSGLEYARPLANIPLVWMMTRAEELGLPLPAHWQSHFPCDPTAPSVGSWRSWGKAFLARAPRLAGADPSESLHTSVARPYPGPALLTGALAEKAPEHPHRRRKRFARPKAVPTVEQADMAAPAASAPPGG
;
A
#
# COMPACT_ATOMS: atom_id res chain seq x y z
N PRO A 1 -18.03 19.45 -23.37
CA PRO A 1 -18.37 18.05 -23.00
C PRO A 1 -17.67 17.02 -23.90
N GLN A 2 -17.56 17.26 -25.23
CA GLN A 2 -16.97 16.29 -26.17
C GLN A 2 -15.50 16.00 -25.88
N ASN A 3 -14.66 17.04 -25.63
CA ASN A 3 -13.24 16.88 -25.32
C ASN A 3 -13.00 16.08 -24.04
N VAL A 4 -13.85 16.23 -23.01
CA VAL A 4 -13.70 15.48 -21.75
C VAL A 4 -13.96 14.00 -21.99
N HIS A 5 -14.97 13.65 -22.78
CA HIS A 5 -15.27 12.25 -23.10
C HIS A 5 -14.14 11.63 -23.93
N GLN A 6 -13.63 12.36 -24.92
CA GLN A 6 -12.51 11.94 -25.76
C GLN A 6 -11.22 11.75 -24.94
N ALA A 7 -10.88 12.70 -24.05
CA ALA A 7 -9.74 12.60 -23.15
C ALA A 7 -9.86 11.36 -22.24
N TRP A 8 -11.06 11.09 -21.70
CA TRP A 8 -11.31 9.89 -20.90
C TRP A 8 -11.10 8.59 -21.68
N GLN A 9 -11.59 8.53 -22.94
CA GLN A 9 -11.41 7.34 -23.78
C GLN A 9 -9.93 7.10 -24.12
N LEU A 10 -9.17 8.14 -24.44
CA LEU A 10 -7.74 8.06 -24.69
C LEU A 10 -6.98 7.58 -23.46
N TYR A 11 -7.22 8.18 -22.31
CA TYR A 11 -6.63 7.76 -21.04
C TYR A 11 -6.93 6.30 -20.71
N ARG A 12 -8.20 5.89 -20.79
CA ARG A 12 -8.63 4.53 -20.50
C ARG A 12 -7.99 3.48 -21.41
N ASN A 13 -7.71 3.83 -22.66
CA ASN A 13 -7.11 2.93 -23.64
C ASN A 13 -5.59 2.91 -23.56
N GLY A 14 -4.96 3.60 -22.59
CA GLY A 14 -3.50 3.69 -22.47
C GLY A 14 -2.85 4.43 -23.64
N ALA A 15 -3.64 5.14 -24.43
CA ALA A 15 -3.07 6.00 -25.47
C ALA A 15 -2.34 7.15 -24.79
N ASP A 16 -1.08 7.34 -25.17
CA ASP A 16 -0.39 8.59 -24.88
C ASP A 16 -1.33 9.70 -25.36
N LEU A 17 -1.75 10.59 -24.46
CA LEU A 17 -2.68 11.67 -24.81
C LEU A 17 -2.00 12.61 -25.81
N GLY A 18 -1.87 12.12 -27.03
CA GLY A 18 -1.44 12.95 -28.15
C GLY A 18 -2.46 14.07 -28.29
N VAL A 19 -2.07 15.28 -27.99
CA VAL A 19 -2.82 16.51 -28.26
C VAL A 19 -3.34 16.53 -29.70
N GLU A 20 -2.72 15.75 -30.59
CA GLU A 20 -3.04 15.54 -32.00
C GLU A 20 -4.48 15.06 -32.27
N GLN A 21 -5.11 14.38 -31.30
CA GLN A 21 -6.49 13.88 -31.41
C GLN A 21 -7.53 14.82 -30.81
N MET A 22 -7.09 15.93 -30.22
CA MET A 22 -7.96 16.93 -29.61
C MET A 22 -7.74 18.28 -30.31
N ASP A 23 -8.74 19.16 -30.27
CA ASP A 23 -8.55 20.50 -30.81
C ASP A 23 -7.43 21.24 -30.07
N PRO A 24 -6.28 21.52 -30.69
CA PRO A 24 -5.16 22.16 -30.03
C PRO A 24 -5.47 23.54 -29.47
N ALA A 25 -6.46 24.23 -30.05
CA ALA A 25 -6.89 25.55 -29.57
C ALA A 25 -7.60 25.49 -28.20
N LEU A 26 -8.07 24.29 -27.82
CA LEU A 26 -8.80 24.06 -26.56
C LEU A 26 -7.97 23.26 -25.55
N CYS A 27 -6.70 23.00 -25.82
CA CYS A 27 -5.85 22.16 -24.99
C CYS A 27 -4.53 22.89 -24.64
N HIS A 28 -4.10 22.75 -23.40
CA HIS A 28 -2.75 23.11 -23.00
C HIS A 28 -1.81 21.92 -23.24
N PRO A 29 -0.74 22.08 -24.03
CA PRO A 29 0.17 20.97 -24.35
C PRO A 29 0.92 20.44 -23.12
N PHE A 30 1.10 21.30 -22.13
CA PHE A 30 1.76 20.96 -20.87
C PHE A 30 1.13 21.74 -19.72
N VAL A 31 0.69 21.01 -18.69
CA VAL A 31 0.21 21.59 -17.44
C VAL A 31 1.03 20.97 -16.32
N PRO A 32 1.95 21.71 -15.68
CA PRO A 32 2.69 21.20 -14.54
C PRO A 32 1.76 21.02 -13.34
N ILE A 33 1.87 19.89 -12.69
CA ILE A 33 1.20 19.60 -11.42
C ILE A 33 2.27 19.66 -10.33
N ARG A 34 2.18 20.66 -9.48
CA ARG A 34 3.18 20.91 -8.45
C ARG A 34 3.29 19.76 -7.45
N MET A 35 2.14 19.20 -7.04
CA MET A 35 2.08 18.11 -6.09
C MET A 35 0.86 17.22 -6.33
N ILE A 36 1.05 15.91 -6.21
CA ILE A 36 -0.01 14.94 -5.97
C ILE A 36 0.16 14.43 -4.54
N GLY A 37 -0.82 14.69 -3.67
CA GLY A 37 -0.88 14.17 -2.31
C GLY A 37 -1.95 13.09 -2.19
N VAL A 38 -1.59 11.88 -1.75
CA VAL A 38 -2.52 10.76 -1.62
C VAL A 38 -2.45 10.13 -0.24
N PHE A 39 -3.60 9.59 0.21
CA PHE A 39 -3.75 8.95 1.50
C PHE A 39 -4.06 7.48 1.32
N ASP A 40 -3.08 6.63 1.58
CA ASP A 40 -3.18 5.17 1.63
C ASP A 40 -3.89 4.57 0.40
N THR A 41 -3.45 4.97 -0.78
CA THR A 41 -4.02 4.52 -2.05
C THR A 41 -3.92 3.01 -2.18
N VAL A 42 -5.03 2.37 -2.56
CA VAL A 42 -5.15 0.92 -2.72
C VAL A 42 -5.65 0.56 -4.10
N MET A 43 -5.23 -0.57 -4.64
CA MET A 43 -5.64 -1.05 -5.97
C MET A 43 -7.09 -1.55 -6.03
N ALA A 44 -7.75 -1.76 -4.90
CA ALA A 44 -9.08 -2.39 -4.83
C ALA A 44 -10.20 -1.45 -5.26
N LEU A 45 -10.21 -1.02 -6.51
CA LEU A 45 -11.30 -0.29 -7.17
C LEU A 45 -12.38 -1.23 -7.70
N GLY A 46 -12.78 -2.24 -6.94
CA GLY A 46 -13.79 -3.20 -7.33
C GLY A 46 -15.01 -3.22 -6.41
N ILE A 47 -15.91 -4.16 -6.67
CA ILE A 47 -17.09 -4.43 -5.83
C ILE A 47 -16.63 -4.73 -4.41
N ARG A 48 -17.09 -3.95 -3.44
CA ARG A 48 -16.71 -4.05 -2.00
C ARG A 48 -17.16 -5.37 -1.31
N LEU A 49 -17.59 -6.37 -2.08
CA LEU A 49 -17.98 -7.67 -1.56
C LEU A 49 -16.77 -8.58 -1.43
N PRO A 50 -16.63 -9.31 -0.31
CA PRO A 50 -15.58 -10.31 -0.11
C PRO A 50 -15.59 -11.32 -1.28
N LEU A 51 -14.43 -11.65 -1.84
CA LEU A 51 -14.22 -12.54 -2.99
C LEU A 51 -14.55 -11.97 -4.39
N LEU A 52 -15.48 -11.04 -4.55
CA LEU A 52 -15.83 -10.47 -5.86
C LEU A 52 -14.82 -9.43 -6.37
N TRP A 53 -14.01 -8.84 -5.49
CA TRP A 53 -12.95 -7.91 -5.88
C TRP A 53 -11.92 -8.57 -6.81
N MET A 54 -11.59 -9.84 -6.59
CA MET A 54 -10.64 -10.60 -7.43
C MET A 54 -11.13 -10.76 -8.89
N LEU A 55 -12.45 -10.73 -9.12
CA LEU A 55 -13.04 -10.86 -10.45
C LEU A 55 -13.07 -9.53 -11.21
N THR A 56 -12.94 -8.41 -10.52
CA THR A 56 -13.01 -7.07 -11.11
C THR A 56 -11.65 -6.41 -11.29
N GLU A 57 -10.62 -6.95 -10.66
CA GLU A 57 -9.23 -6.45 -10.73
C GLU A 57 -8.72 -6.20 -12.17
N PRO A 58 -8.96 -7.08 -13.17
CA PRO A 58 -8.47 -6.84 -14.53
C PRO A 58 -9.05 -5.61 -15.22
N ARG A 59 -10.24 -5.13 -14.80
CA ARG A 59 -10.92 -3.98 -15.41
C ARG A 59 -10.34 -2.63 -14.98
N PHE A 60 -9.55 -2.60 -13.90
CA PHE A 60 -9.02 -1.38 -13.30
C PHE A 60 -7.50 -1.26 -13.39
N ARG A 61 -6.84 -2.18 -14.13
CA ARG A 61 -5.38 -2.18 -14.37
C ARG A 61 -4.89 -1.03 -15.25
N PHE A 62 -5.76 -0.18 -15.74
CA PHE A 62 -5.36 0.98 -16.54
C PHE A 62 -4.88 2.17 -15.68
N HIS A 63 -4.96 2.07 -14.36
CA HIS A 63 -4.37 3.07 -13.47
C HIS A 63 -2.86 2.91 -13.44
N ASP A 64 -2.18 3.97 -13.82
CA ASP A 64 -0.72 4.04 -13.84
C ASP A 64 -0.18 4.06 -12.39
N GLU A 65 0.77 3.19 -12.10
CA GLU A 65 1.48 3.11 -10.81
C GLU A 65 2.68 4.06 -10.77
N HIS A 66 2.94 4.76 -11.87
CA HIS A 66 4.04 5.70 -11.96
C HIS A 66 3.59 7.14 -11.75
N LEU A 67 4.49 7.95 -11.22
CA LEU A 67 4.28 9.39 -11.14
C LEU A 67 4.35 9.96 -12.56
N GLY A 68 3.26 10.59 -13.02
CA GLY A 68 3.21 11.15 -14.37
C GLY A 68 4.28 12.23 -14.60
N ARG A 69 4.84 12.30 -15.82
CA ARG A 69 5.90 13.27 -16.23
C ARG A 69 5.57 14.75 -15.98
N HIS A 70 4.30 15.07 -15.76
CA HIS A 70 3.83 16.43 -15.48
C HIS A 70 3.79 16.75 -13.99
N VAL A 71 4.07 15.78 -13.12
CA VAL A 71 4.00 15.90 -11.66
C VAL A 71 5.40 16.14 -11.13
N GLU A 72 5.55 17.23 -10.37
CA GLU A 72 6.85 17.59 -9.79
C GLU A 72 7.11 16.84 -8.47
N HIS A 73 6.05 16.65 -7.65
CA HIS A 73 6.16 15.96 -6.35
C HIS A 73 5.00 15.00 -6.12
N GLY A 74 5.34 13.75 -5.77
CA GLY A 74 4.42 12.73 -5.30
C GLY A 74 4.57 12.54 -3.78
N VAL A 75 3.52 12.74 -3.01
CA VAL A 75 3.54 12.63 -1.54
C VAL A 75 2.46 11.67 -1.09
N GLN A 76 2.83 10.62 -0.37
CA GLN A 76 1.90 9.59 0.06
C GLN A 76 1.99 9.32 1.57
N ALA A 77 0.83 9.37 2.25
CA ALA A 77 0.68 8.92 3.62
C ALA A 77 0.17 7.47 3.63
N LEU A 78 0.84 6.58 4.38
CA LEU A 78 0.61 5.13 4.39
C LEU A 78 0.27 4.61 5.79
N ALA A 79 -0.61 3.60 5.88
CA ALA A 79 -1.08 3.00 7.12
C ALA A 79 -0.25 1.79 7.53
N LEU A 80 0.40 1.80 8.71
CA LEU A 80 1.15 0.66 9.23
C LEU A 80 0.27 -0.47 9.78
N ASP A 81 -0.87 -0.12 10.39
CA ASP A 81 -1.68 -1.09 11.15
C ASP A 81 -2.81 -1.72 10.31
N GLU A 82 -2.85 -1.43 9.01
CA GLU A 82 -3.82 -2.06 8.11
C GLU A 82 -3.42 -3.49 7.78
N THR A 83 -4.33 -4.43 8.04
CA THR A 83 -4.07 -5.86 7.84
C THR A 83 -4.98 -6.52 6.80
N ARG A 84 -5.99 -5.82 6.30
CA ARG A 84 -6.86 -6.36 5.26
C ARG A 84 -6.09 -6.52 3.95
N ALA A 85 -5.98 -7.74 3.42
CA ALA A 85 -5.25 -8.01 2.19
C ALA A 85 -5.79 -7.23 0.98
N ALA A 86 -7.12 -6.97 0.96
CA ALA A 86 -7.76 -6.16 -0.07
C ALA A 86 -7.38 -4.66 -0.02
N PHE A 87 -6.71 -4.22 1.06
CA PHE A 87 -6.24 -2.85 1.26
C PHE A 87 -4.71 -2.76 1.20
N GLN A 88 -4.07 -3.64 0.45
CA GLN A 88 -2.63 -3.50 0.20
C GLN A 88 -2.38 -2.16 -0.51
N PRO A 89 -1.41 -1.37 -0.03
CA PRO A 89 -1.15 -0.06 -0.60
C PRO A 89 -0.46 -0.18 -1.94
N LEU A 90 -0.74 0.79 -2.80
CA LEU A 90 0.04 1.03 -3.99
C LEU A 90 1.22 1.93 -3.60
N VAL A 91 2.41 1.36 -3.53
CA VAL A 91 3.66 2.09 -3.25
C VAL A 91 4.28 2.49 -4.57
N TRP A 92 4.64 3.77 -4.71
CA TRP A 92 5.34 4.26 -5.90
C TRP A 92 6.79 3.78 -5.94
N ASP A 93 7.28 3.52 -7.15
CA ASP A 93 8.69 3.28 -7.43
C ASP A 93 9.45 4.62 -7.55
N SER A 94 10.34 4.88 -6.60
CA SER A 94 11.13 6.12 -6.60
C SER A 94 12.40 6.05 -7.42
N GLU A 95 12.82 4.87 -7.89
CA GLU A 95 14.03 4.75 -8.74
C GLU A 95 13.86 5.50 -10.07
N SER A 96 12.65 5.48 -10.62
CA SER A 96 12.29 6.20 -11.85
C SER A 96 12.13 7.72 -11.63
N HIS A 97 11.99 8.18 -10.40
CA HIS A 97 11.68 9.57 -10.05
C HIS A 97 12.50 10.04 -8.83
N PRO A 98 13.84 10.09 -8.95
CA PRO A 98 14.72 10.36 -7.81
C PRO A 98 14.44 11.75 -7.22
N GLY A 99 14.15 11.78 -5.91
CA GLY A 99 13.89 13.01 -5.15
C GLY A 99 12.53 13.66 -5.38
N GLN A 100 11.64 13.06 -6.19
CA GLN A 100 10.29 13.58 -6.44
C GLN A 100 9.21 12.88 -5.60
N ILE A 101 9.53 11.73 -5.02
CA ILE A 101 8.57 10.90 -4.28
C ILE A 101 8.93 10.87 -2.79
N GLU A 102 7.95 11.12 -1.93
CA GLU A 102 8.02 10.95 -0.49
C GLU A 102 6.87 10.06 -0.02
N GLN A 103 7.18 8.95 0.65
CA GLN A 103 6.21 7.98 1.15
C GLN A 103 6.40 7.81 2.66
N MET A 104 5.40 8.27 3.43
CA MET A 104 5.50 8.34 4.88
C MET A 104 4.52 7.38 5.55
N TRP A 105 5.04 6.51 6.39
CA TRP A 105 4.26 5.55 7.15
C TRP A 105 3.84 6.13 8.50
N PHE A 106 2.57 5.96 8.82
CA PHE A 106 1.94 6.40 10.06
C PHE A 106 1.31 5.24 10.82
N ARG A 107 1.21 5.37 12.13
CA ARG A 107 0.40 4.49 12.96
C ARG A 107 -1.08 4.64 12.58
N GLY A 108 -1.82 3.53 12.58
CA GLY A 108 -3.25 3.48 12.27
C GLY A 108 -3.56 2.62 11.05
N CYS A 109 -4.84 2.35 10.83
CA CYS A 109 -5.35 1.64 9.67
C CYS A 109 -5.85 2.60 8.58
N HIS A 110 -6.27 2.09 7.44
CA HIS A 110 -6.69 2.88 6.28
C HIS A 110 -7.65 4.06 6.61
N PRO A 111 -8.72 3.89 7.42
CA PRO A 111 -9.57 5.00 7.83
C PRO A 111 -8.86 6.07 8.69
N ASP A 112 -7.87 5.68 9.49
CA ASP A 112 -7.11 6.62 10.31
C ASP A 112 -6.20 7.50 9.43
N ILE A 113 -5.69 6.97 8.32
CA ILE A 113 -4.87 7.73 7.38
C ILE A 113 -5.74 8.58 6.46
N GLY A 114 -6.83 8.02 5.92
CA GLY A 114 -7.74 8.72 5.02
C GLY A 114 -8.73 9.66 5.72
N GLY A 115 -8.78 9.65 7.06
CA GLY A 115 -9.65 10.53 7.84
C GLY A 115 -11.14 10.18 7.83
N GLN A 116 -11.55 9.07 7.18
CA GLN A 116 -12.94 8.62 7.12
C GLN A 116 -13.29 7.77 8.34
N LEU A 117 -13.55 8.40 9.47
CA LEU A 117 -13.68 7.75 10.77
C LEU A 117 -15.08 7.15 11.04
N SER A 118 -16.05 7.36 10.14
CA SER A 118 -17.42 6.82 10.26
C SER A 118 -18.10 7.13 11.60
N GLY A 119 -17.94 8.35 12.10
CA GLY A 119 -18.49 8.81 13.37
C GLY A 119 -17.67 8.45 14.63
N LEU A 120 -16.50 7.83 14.47
CA LEU A 120 -15.60 7.48 15.58
C LEU A 120 -14.63 8.63 15.87
N GLU A 121 -15.16 9.79 16.31
CA GLU A 121 -14.39 11.02 16.47
C GLU A 121 -13.28 10.96 17.52
N TYR A 122 -13.30 9.97 18.41
CA TYR A 122 -12.20 9.71 19.34
C TYR A 122 -10.86 9.38 18.64
N ALA A 123 -10.92 8.90 17.38
CA ALA A 123 -9.75 8.62 16.57
C ALA A 123 -9.27 9.85 15.78
N ARG A 124 -9.99 10.97 15.80
CA ARG A 124 -9.67 12.18 15.04
C ARG A 124 -8.27 12.71 15.33
N PRO A 125 -7.79 12.79 16.58
CA PRO A 125 -6.44 13.32 16.84
C PRO A 125 -5.34 12.45 16.25
N LEU A 126 -5.54 11.13 16.10
CA LEU A 126 -4.61 10.27 15.37
C LEU A 126 -4.67 10.55 13.86
N ALA A 127 -5.87 10.65 13.29
CA ALA A 127 -6.06 10.88 11.85
C ALA A 127 -5.63 12.29 11.40
N ASN A 128 -5.57 13.24 12.32
CA ASN A 128 -5.05 14.58 12.04
C ASN A 128 -3.53 14.56 11.76
N ILE A 129 -2.78 13.58 12.25
CA ILE A 129 -1.32 13.53 12.07
C ILE A 129 -0.94 13.42 10.59
N PRO A 130 -1.42 12.43 9.82
CA PRO A 130 -1.13 12.37 8.38
C PRO A 130 -1.74 13.55 7.61
N LEU A 131 -2.88 14.09 8.04
CA LEU A 131 -3.46 15.29 7.43
C LEU A 131 -2.55 16.51 7.60
N VAL A 132 -2.12 16.80 8.82
CA VAL A 132 -1.23 17.93 9.12
C VAL A 132 0.10 17.79 8.37
N TRP A 133 0.67 16.58 8.34
CA TRP A 133 1.87 16.31 7.58
C TRP A 133 1.69 16.58 6.08
N MET A 134 0.63 16.07 5.47
CA MET A 134 0.33 16.28 4.05
C MET A 134 0.13 17.76 3.71
N MET A 135 -0.64 18.48 4.53
CA MET A 135 -0.88 19.90 4.35
C MET A 135 0.39 20.73 4.53
N THR A 136 1.28 20.33 5.45
CA THR A 136 2.61 20.97 5.61
C THR A 136 3.44 20.81 4.34
N ARG A 137 3.46 19.60 3.72
CA ARG A 137 4.14 19.41 2.43
C ARG A 137 3.55 20.26 1.32
N ALA A 138 2.23 20.37 1.28
CA ALA A 138 1.56 21.25 0.30
C ALA A 138 1.92 22.73 0.50
N GLU A 139 1.97 23.21 1.77
CA GLU A 139 2.37 24.57 2.12
C GLU A 139 3.83 24.84 1.73
N GLU A 140 4.76 23.94 2.03
CA GLU A 140 6.17 24.02 1.64
C GLU A 140 6.35 24.09 0.10
N LEU A 141 5.44 23.48 -0.65
CA LEU A 141 5.40 23.51 -2.10
C LEU A 141 4.60 24.68 -2.68
N GLY A 142 4.16 25.61 -1.84
CA GLY A 142 3.58 26.89 -2.23
C GLY A 142 2.05 26.96 -2.18
N LEU A 143 1.36 25.99 -1.59
CA LEU A 143 -0.09 26.12 -1.34
C LEU A 143 -0.33 27.16 -0.25
N PRO A 144 -1.04 28.27 -0.52
CA PRO A 144 -1.33 29.26 0.50
C PRO A 144 -2.35 28.71 1.50
N LEU A 145 -1.96 28.60 2.76
CA LEU A 145 -2.82 28.19 3.86
C LEU A 145 -3.03 29.35 4.84
N PRO A 146 -4.16 29.39 5.57
CA PRO A 146 -4.39 30.39 6.60
C PRO A 146 -3.32 30.33 7.71
N ALA A 147 -2.95 31.47 8.27
CA ALA A 147 -2.04 31.51 9.40
C ALA A 147 -2.55 30.63 10.55
N HIS A 148 -1.66 29.87 11.17
CA HIS A 148 -1.97 28.96 12.29
C HIS A 148 -3.00 27.87 11.99
N TRP A 149 -3.17 27.47 10.73
CA TRP A 149 -4.13 26.43 10.32
C TRP A 149 -3.94 25.12 11.09
N GLN A 150 -2.70 24.74 11.47
CA GLN A 150 -2.41 23.52 12.23
C GLN A 150 -3.16 23.48 13.57
N SER A 151 -3.42 24.63 14.21
CA SER A 151 -4.14 24.69 15.49
C SER A 151 -5.58 24.17 15.43
N HIS A 152 -6.17 24.10 14.23
CA HIS A 152 -7.49 23.55 14.00
C HIS A 152 -7.49 22.01 13.96
N PHE A 153 -6.32 21.38 13.90
CA PHE A 153 -6.15 19.93 13.77
C PHE A 153 -5.30 19.38 14.92
N PRO A 154 -5.84 19.30 16.15
CA PRO A 154 -5.08 18.74 17.27
C PRO A 154 -4.62 17.31 16.97
N CYS A 155 -3.34 17.03 17.19
CA CYS A 155 -2.69 15.75 16.93
C CYS A 155 -2.34 15.05 18.23
N ASP A 156 -2.65 13.74 18.33
CA ASP A 156 -2.24 12.89 19.44
C ASP A 156 -1.83 11.51 18.92
N PRO A 157 -0.52 11.16 18.95
CA PRO A 157 -0.05 9.85 18.50
C PRO A 157 -0.52 8.70 19.41
N THR A 158 -1.03 9.00 20.60
CA THR A 158 -1.56 8.00 21.54
C THR A 158 -3.06 7.78 21.42
N ALA A 159 -3.76 8.64 20.67
CA ALA A 159 -5.21 8.52 20.47
C ALA A 159 -5.57 7.14 19.88
N PRO A 160 -6.73 6.57 20.23
CA PRO A 160 -7.15 5.26 19.72
C PRO A 160 -7.30 5.25 18.20
N SER A 161 -6.88 4.15 17.54
CA SER A 161 -7.17 3.87 16.14
C SER A 161 -8.61 3.37 15.98
N VAL A 162 -9.22 3.62 14.81
CA VAL A 162 -10.48 3.00 14.38
C VAL A 162 -10.36 1.47 14.37
N GLY A 163 -9.20 0.96 13.92
CA GLY A 163 -8.94 -0.47 13.81
C GLY A 163 -9.53 -1.09 12.54
N SER A 164 -8.84 -2.13 12.02
CA SER A 164 -9.23 -2.82 10.78
C SER A 164 -10.31 -3.90 10.98
N TRP A 165 -10.75 -4.17 12.22
CA TRP A 165 -11.73 -5.21 12.58
C TRP A 165 -13.12 -4.65 12.91
N ARG A 166 -13.44 -3.40 12.61
CA ARG A 166 -14.73 -2.79 12.87
C ARG A 166 -15.67 -2.83 11.68
N SER A 167 -16.97 -2.84 11.94
CA SER A 167 -18.04 -2.75 10.94
C SER A 167 -17.78 -3.70 9.76
N TRP A 168 -17.83 -3.21 8.54
CA TRP A 168 -17.52 -3.94 7.30
C TRP A 168 -16.08 -4.51 7.26
N GLY A 169 -15.16 -3.99 8.06
CA GLY A 169 -13.81 -4.54 8.19
C GLY A 169 -13.77 -6.01 8.60
N LYS A 170 -14.79 -6.50 9.30
CA LYS A 170 -14.94 -7.91 9.69
C LYS A 170 -15.22 -8.85 8.51
N ALA A 171 -15.78 -8.35 7.42
CA ALA A 171 -16.08 -9.14 6.23
C ALA A 171 -14.82 -9.49 5.41
N PHE A 172 -13.71 -8.75 5.60
CA PHE A 172 -12.44 -9.02 4.95
C PHE A 172 -11.65 -10.04 5.78
N LEU A 173 -11.82 -11.33 5.48
CA LEU A 173 -11.19 -12.43 6.23
C LEU A 173 -9.70 -12.61 5.88
N ALA A 174 -9.32 -12.32 4.62
CA ALA A 174 -7.93 -12.39 4.21
C ALA A 174 -7.14 -11.25 4.85
N ARG A 175 -6.13 -11.60 5.63
CA ARG A 175 -5.27 -10.69 6.38
C ARG A 175 -3.80 -10.96 6.07
N ALA A 176 -3.05 -9.88 5.90
CA ALA A 176 -1.62 -9.91 5.74
C ALA A 176 -1.00 -8.65 6.36
N PRO A 177 0.15 -8.73 7.03
CA PRO A 177 0.89 -7.56 7.44
C PRO A 177 1.36 -6.78 6.21
N ARG A 178 1.44 -5.47 6.32
CA ARG A 178 2.07 -4.63 5.31
C ARG A 178 3.58 -4.76 5.39
N LEU A 179 4.23 -4.61 4.25
CA LEU A 179 5.69 -4.52 4.14
C LEU A 179 6.04 -3.06 3.96
N ALA A 180 6.84 -2.50 4.87
CA ALA A 180 7.27 -1.12 4.84
C ALA A 180 8.79 -1.02 4.72
N GLY A 181 9.29 -0.12 3.87
CA GLY A 181 10.72 0.10 3.66
C GLY A 181 11.30 -0.71 2.51
N ALA A 182 10.48 -1.13 1.55
CA ALA A 182 10.95 -1.78 0.33
C ALA A 182 11.52 -0.75 -0.67
N ASP A 183 10.97 0.46 -0.72
CA ASP A 183 11.41 1.54 -1.58
C ASP A 183 12.21 2.60 -0.80
N PRO A 184 13.29 3.18 -1.37
CA PRO A 184 14.12 4.19 -0.72
C PRO A 184 13.39 5.48 -0.30
N SER A 185 12.27 5.82 -0.94
CA SER A 185 11.46 7.00 -0.59
C SER A 185 10.60 6.81 0.65
N GLU A 186 10.51 5.58 1.16
CA GLU A 186 9.70 5.26 2.33
C GLU A 186 10.40 5.67 3.64
N SER A 187 9.64 6.24 4.56
CA SER A 187 10.11 6.59 5.90
C SER A 187 9.01 6.41 6.95
N LEU A 188 9.40 6.35 8.23
CA LEU A 188 8.46 6.34 9.35
C LEU A 188 8.29 7.75 9.90
N HIS A 189 7.05 8.20 10.07
CA HIS A 189 6.76 9.45 10.74
C HIS A 189 7.21 9.41 12.20
N THR A 190 7.63 10.55 12.74
CA THR A 190 8.14 10.69 14.12
C THR A 190 7.11 10.32 15.19
N SER A 191 5.82 10.31 14.87
CA SER A 191 4.74 9.85 15.76
C SER A 191 4.66 8.33 15.92
N VAL A 192 5.38 7.55 15.10
CA VAL A 192 5.43 6.09 15.20
C VAL A 192 6.37 5.70 16.33
N ALA A 193 5.84 4.92 17.29
CA ALA A 193 6.64 4.43 18.41
C ALA A 193 7.80 3.55 17.95
N ARG A 194 8.93 3.66 18.62
CA ARG A 194 10.11 2.81 18.37
C ARG A 194 10.53 2.12 19.69
N PRO A 195 10.63 0.78 19.73
CA PRO A 195 10.31 -0.15 18.62
C PRO A 195 8.83 -0.12 18.22
N TYR A 196 8.56 -0.33 16.94
CA TYR A 196 7.18 -0.38 16.42
C TYR A 196 6.48 -1.66 16.90
N PRO A 197 5.35 -1.54 17.65
CA PRO A 197 4.69 -2.70 18.25
C PRO A 197 3.61 -3.34 17.36
N GLY A 198 3.33 -2.75 16.19
CA GLY A 198 2.20 -3.12 15.35
C GLY A 198 2.47 -4.30 14.41
N PRO A 199 1.53 -4.59 13.50
CA PRO A 199 1.57 -5.78 12.64
C PRO A 199 2.50 -5.66 11.43
N ALA A 200 2.85 -4.46 10.96
CA ALA A 200 3.67 -4.29 9.76
C ALA A 200 5.08 -4.88 9.91
N LEU A 201 5.61 -5.37 8.81
CA LEU A 201 6.99 -5.84 8.71
C LEU A 201 7.86 -4.70 8.19
N LEU A 202 8.76 -4.22 9.03
CA LEU A 202 9.71 -3.18 8.67
C LEU A 202 10.95 -3.80 8.01
N THR A 203 11.36 -3.28 6.86
CA THR A 203 12.47 -3.78 6.05
C THR A 203 13.42 -2.65 5.65
N GLY A 204 14.52 -2.96 4.98
CA GLY A 204 15.46 -1.98 4.47
C GLY A 204 15.94 -1.00 5.54
N ALA A 205 15.90 0.29 5.23
CA ALA A 205 16.30 1.35 6.15
C ALA A 205 15.34 1.53 7.35
N LEU A 206 14.11 1.00 7.25
CA LEU A 206 13.11 1.06 8.32
C LEU A 206 13.23 -0.09 9.30
N ALA A 207 13.95 -1.16 8.95
CA ALA A 207 14.18 -2.30 9.83
C ALA A 207 14.88 -1.82 11.10
N GLU A 208 14.25 -2.02 12.25
CA GLU A 208 14.89 -1.78 13.54
C GLU A 208 16.00 -2.82 13.70
N LYS A 209 17.20 -2.37 14.03
CA LYS A 209 18.25 -3.29 14.50
C LYS A 209 17.66 -4.03 15.71
N ALA A 210 17.39 -5.32 15.54
CA ALA A 210 16.97 -6.13 16.66
C ALA A 210 17.99 -5.94 17.78
N PRO A 211 17.56 -5.68 19.04
CA PRO A 211 18.48 -5.66 20.15
C PRO A 211 19.22 -7.01 20.12
N GLU A 212 20.54 -6.97 20.17
CA GLU A 212 21.36 -8.18 20.27
C GLU A 212 20.98 -8.90 21.56
N HIS A 213 20.00 -9.78 21.48
CA HIS A 213 19.71 -10.70 22.56
C HIS A 213 20.73 -11.84 22.52
N PRO A 214 21.61 -11.95 23.52
CA PRO A 214 22.74 -12.88 23.48
C PRO A 214 22.34 -14.36 23.46
N HIS A 215 21.14 -14.80 23.54
CA HIS A 215 20.79 -16.23 23.56
C HIS A 215 19.34 -16.52 23.18
N ARG A 216 18.95 -16.36 21.93
CA ARG A 216 17.82 -17.11 21.41
C ARG A 216 18.33 -18.14 20.39
N ARG A 217 18.76 -19.33 20.86
CA ARG A 217 18.96 -20.50 20.02
C ARG A 217 17.68 -20.71 19.19
N ARG A 218 17.72 -20.37 17.90
CA ARG A 218 16.69 -20.79 16.95
C ARG A 218 16.62 -22.31 17.02
N LYS A 219 15.54 -22.87 17.55
CA LYS A 219 15.19 -24.26 17.31
C LYS A 219 15.06 -24.39 15.77
N ARG A 220 16.06 -25.01 15.14
CA ARG A 220 15.93 -25.42 13.75
C ARG A 220 14.76 -26.38 13.69
N PHE A 221 13.69 -25.99 13.05
CA PHE A 221 12.69 -26.95 12.62
C PHE A 221 13.39 -27.94 11.70
N ALA A 222 13.39 -29.23 12.08
CA ALA A 222 13.91 -30.27 11.23
C ALA A 222 13.14 -30.23 9.91
N ARG A 223 13.87 -30.21 8.79
CA ARG A 223 13.27 -30.33 7.47
C ARG A 223 12.40 -31.57 7.47
N PRO A 224 11.14 -31.52 6.97
CA PRO A 224 10.38 -32.76 6.71
C PRO A 224 11.20 -33.63 5.79
N LYS A 225 11.28 -34.92 6.12
CA LYS A 225 11.92 -35.92 5.23
C LYS A 225 11.19 -35.88 3.89
N ALA A 226 11.97 -35.79 2.81
CA ALA A 226 11.42 -35.78 1.45
C ALA A 226 10.53 -37.03 1.27
N VAL A 227 9.32 -36.81 0.80
CA VAL A 227 8.43 -37.87 0.38
C VAL A 227 9.04 -38.48 -0.89
N PRO A 228 9.30 -39.80 -0.96
CA PRO A 228 9.86 -40.41 -2.16
C PRO A 228 8.91 -40.20 -3.34
N THR A 229 9.44 -39.81 -4.48
CA THR A 229 8.70 -39.72 -5.73
C THR A 229 8.24 -41.11 -6.17
N VAL A 230 7.09 -41.18 -6.85
CA VAL A 230 6.43 -42.40 -7.30
C VAL A 230 7.38 -43.35 -8.09
N GLU A 231 8.41 -42.81 -8.73
CA GLU A 231 9.42 -43.55 -9.51
C GLU A 231 10.39 -44.36 -8.63
N GLN A 232 10.49 -44.10 -7.33
CA GLN A 232 11.33 -44.88 -6.40
C GLN A 232 10.56 -45.98 -5.66
N ALA A 233 9.24 -46.02 -5.77
CA ALA A 233 8.41 -47.07 -5.14
C ALA A 233 8.34 -48.35 -5.99
N ASP A 234 8.54 -48.26 -7.30
CA ASP A 234 8.46 -49.41 -8.21
C ASP A 234 9.73 -50.30 -8.23
N MET A 235 10.82 -49.89 -7.64
CA MET A 235 12.06 -50.69 -7.57
C MET A 235 12.18 -51.58 -6.32
N ALA A 236 11.19 -51.56 -5.43
CA ALA A 236 11.23 -52.29 -4.16
C ALA A 236 10.19 -53.42 -4.06
N ALA A 237 9.61 -53.89 -5.18
CA ALA A 237 8.73 -55.03 -5.17
C ALA A 237 9.54 -56.34 -5.16
N PRO A 238 9.30 -57.28 -4.23
CA PRO A 238 10.01 -58.56 -4.20
C PRO A 238 9.55 -59.46 -5.36
N ALA A 239 10.51 -60.09 -6.01
CA ALA A 239 10.27 -61.06 -7.07
C ALA A 239 9.30 -62.18 -6.62
N ALA A 240 8.20 -62.33 -7.37
CA ALA A 240 7.24 -63.39 -7.14
C ALA A 240 7.92 -64.76 -7.41
N SER A 241 7.91 -65.62 -6.41
CA SER A 241 8.36 -67.01 -6.50
C SER A 241 7.44 -67.83 -7.46
N ALA A 242 8.05 -68.49 -8.41
CA ALA A 242 7.37 -69.45 -9.32
C ALA A 242 6.75 -70.64 -8.56
N PRO A 243 5.60 -71.13 -8.99
CA PRO A 243 5.01 -72.36 -8.38
C PRO A 243 5.77 -73.60 -8.78
N PRO A 244 5.84 -74.64 -7.88
CA PRO A 244 6.46 -75.95 -8.21
C PRO A 244 5.59 -76.70 -9.19
N GLY A 245 6.21 -77.23 -10.23
CA GLY A 245 5.60 -78.12 -11.16
C GLY A 245 5.31 -79.51 -10.51
N GLY A 246 4.19 -80.06 -10.89
CA GLY A 246 3.69 -81.39 -10.67
C GLY A 246 2.62 -81.75 -11.69
#